data_d7b7609ead8b5e049a57d1900a6dfb41
#
_entry.id   d7b7609ead8b5e049a57d1900a6dfb41
#
_cell.length_a   1.000
_cell.length_b   1.000
_cell.length_c   1.000
_cell.angle_alpha   90.00
_cell.angle_beta   90.00
_cell.angle_gamma   90.00
#
_symmetry.space_group_name_H-M   'P 1'
#
loop_
_entity.id
_entity.type
_entity.pdbx_description
1 polymer ?
#
loop_
_entity_poly.entity_id
_entity_poly.type
_entity_poly.pdbx_seq_one_letter_code
_entity_poly.pdbx_strand_id
1 'polypeptide(L)'
;MAKPLSLGVEVVGDGITDRKRDVEDPSRVITDLVHRLEVAGVDYWVIGAERGEAGQFGKVALDPSLIATFAARASRRLGLVVAAAGHRDHPYNLARRLISVDHAARGRVGWLALDFDHGTALNAVSDTWTGADLTADHTADAVTAVRTLWRTWPLESVVGDVDSGVFVDVTRIRRADIAHGYAIAGPLNVPGSVQGDLPIWRHADALGADLAVIEDGDPVTGGAPVVVRVRAAEVIDAALERIARIPSATGVLLRVTPGILERVLDLVVPAARARGLLGEPGTGTLRERLGLPVPATPDLSAHRAVFESVATPGGRL
;
A
#
# COMPACT_ATOMS: atom_id res chain seq x y z
N MET A 1 -29.60 -5.62 -1.00
CA MET A 1 -28.64 -6.46 -0.28
C MET A 1 -27.39 -5.63 -0.04
N ALA A 2 -26.77 -5.70 1.15
CA ALA A 2 -25.49 -5.04 1.40
C ALA A 2 -24.42 -5.61 0.45
N LYS A 3 -23.46 -4.77 0.03
CA LYS A 3 -22.33 -5.22 -0.78
C LYS A 3 -21.41 -6.08 0.12
N PRO A 4 -20.96 -7.27 -0.33
CA PRO A 4 -20.00 -8.06 0.44
C PRO A 4 -18.71 -7.27 0.70
N LEU A 5 -18.15 -7.44 1.89
CA LEU A 5 -16.93 -6.75 2.32
C LEU A 5 -15.69 -7.43 1.74
N SER A 6 -14.67 -6.64 1.38
CA SER A 6 -13.32 -7.15 1.15
C SER A 6 -12.66 -7.55 2.49
N LEU A 7 -11.79 -8.55 2.46
CA LEU A 7 -11.13 -9.10 3.64
C LEU A 7 -9.64 -8.76 3.64
N GLY A 8 -9.23 -7.86 4.53
CA GLY A 8 -7.84 -7.65 4.89
C GLY A 8 -7.46 -8.38 6.17
N VAL A 9 -6.20 -8.78 6.28
CA VAL A 9 -5.64 -9.37 7.50
C VAL A 9 -4.36 -8.63 7.88
N GLU A 10 -4.20 -8.39 9.17
CA GLU A 10 -3.00 -7.87 9.83
C GLU A 10 -2.58 -8.88 10.89
N VAL A 11 -1.41 -9.49 10.74
CA VAL A 11 -0.88 -10.46 11.72
C VAL A 11 0.14 -9.75 12.60
N VAL A 12 -0.11 -9.71 13.90
CA VAL A 12 0.76 -9.06 14.89
C VAL A 12 1.45 -10.08 15.79
N GLY A 13 2.70 -9.84 16.12
CA GLY A 13 3.49 -10.77 16.93
C GLY A 13 3.80 -12.09 16.20
N ASP A 14 3.95 -12.02 14.89
CA ASP A 14 4.14 -13.16 13.99
C ASP A 14 5.60 -13.69 13.95
N GLY A 15 6.52 -13.03 14.66
CA GLY A 15 7.94 -13.35 14.62
C GLY A 15 8.65 -12.92 13.33
N ILE A 16 7.93 -12.42 12.33
CA ILE A 16 8.48 -11.86 11.10
C ILE A 16 8.75 -10.38 11.29
N THR A 17 7.73 -9.68 11.80
CA THR A 17 7.80 -8.26 12.13
C THR A 17 8.37 -8.01 13.52
N ASP A 18 8.28 -8.96 14.45
CA ASP A 18 8.82 -8.91 15.83
C ASP A 18 9.76 -10.10 16.06
N ARG A 19 11.02 -10.00 15.62
CA ARG A 19 11.99 -11.09 15.68
C ARG A 19 12.53 -11.33 17.09
N LYS A 20 12.32 -12.54 17.61
CA LYS A 20 13.07 -13.12 18.72
C LYS A 20 14.28 -13.89 18.19
N ARG A 21 15.31 -14.10 19.06
CA ARG A 21 16.63 -14.62 18.68
C ARG A 21 16.67 -16.01 18.00
N ASP A 22 15.62 -16.82 18.12
CA ASP A 22 15.59 -18.24 17.69
C ASP A 22 14.59 -18.48 16.55
N VAL A 23 14.56 -17.58 15.57
CA VAL A 23 13.54 -17.63 14.52
C VAL A 23 13.96 -18.57 13.39
N GLU A 24 13.03 -19.44 12.97
CA GLU A 24 13.04 -20.16 11.70
C GLU A 24 13.36 -19.23 10.52
N ASP A 25 13.77 -19.82 9.39
CA ASP A 25 14.04 -19.07 8.16
C ASP A 25 12.85 -18.13 7.82
N PRO A 26 13.04 -16.80 7.84
CA PRO A 26 11.96 -15.85 7.59
C PRO A 26 11.27 -16.07 6.25
N SER A 27 12.01 -16.54 5.24
CA SER A 27 11.45 -16.75 3.89
C SER A 27 10.42 -17.88 3.90
N ARG A 28 10.67 -18.93 4.69
CA ARG A 28 9.74 -20.04 4.88
C ARG A 28 8.49 -19.59 5.63
N VAL A 29 8.66 -18.87 6.74
CA VAL A 29 7.51 -18.37 7.53
C VAL A 29 6.63 -17.46 6.70
N ILE A 30 7.23 -16.56 5.91
CA ILE A 30 6.48 -15.69 4.98
C ILE A 30 5.73 -16.53 3.93
N THR A 31 6.39 -17.52 3.34
CA THR A 31 5.79 -18.36 2.30
C THR A 31 4.60 -19.15 2.84
N ASP A 32 4.74 -19.76 4.02
CA ASP A 32 3.67 -20.52 4.66
C ASP A 32 2.48 -19.64 5.03
N LEU A 33 2.74 -18.45 5.57
CA LEU A 33 1.69 -17.47 5.88
C LEU A 33 0.94 -17.02 4.61
N VAL A 34 1.66 -16.65 3.57
CA VAL A 34 1.09 -16.24 2.29
C VAL A 34 0.20 -17.32 1.71
N HIS A 35 0.66 -18.57 1.69
CA HIS A 35 -0.12 -19.70 1.19
C HIS A 35 -1.43 -19.86 1.97
N ARG A 36 -1.37 -19.80 3.30
CA ARG A 36 -2.57 -19.90 4.16
C ARG A 36 -3.57 -18.77 3.90
N LEU A 37 -3.09 -17.52 3.79
CA LEU A 37 -3.93 -16.37 3.48
C LEU A 37 -4.59 -16.49 2.09
N GLU A 38 -3.83 -16.97 1.08
CA GLU A 38 -4.39 -17.18 -0.26
C GLU A 38 -5.43 -18.30 -0.31
N VAL A 39 -5.18 -19.44 0.35
CA VAL A 39 -6.13 -20.56 0.42
C VAL A 39 -7.41 -20.14 1.09
N ALA A 40 -7.33 -19.39 2.20
CA ALA A 40 -8.49 -18.85 2.87
C ALA A 40 -9.20 -17.73 2.09
N GLY A 41 -8.63 -17.27 0.98
CA GLY A 41 -9.22 -16.24 0.14
C GLY A 41 -9.13 -14.83 0.69
N VAL A 42 -8.14 -14.52 1.51
CA VAL A 42 -7.87 -13.16 1.97
C VAL A 42 -7.55 -12.27 0.76
N ASP A 43 -8.11 -11.06 0.71
CA ASP A 43 -7.89 -10.13 -0.37
C ASP A 43 -6.53 -9.44 -0.28
N TYR A 44 -6.14 -9.05 0.94
CA TYR A 44 -4.84 -8.41 1.14
C TYR A 44 -4.30 -8.62 2.57
N TRP A 45 -2.98 -8.63 2.69
CA TRP A 45 -2.24 -8.66 3.93
C TRP A 45 -1.61 -7.29 4.20
N VAL A 46 -1.90 -6.70 5.36
CA VAL A 46 -1.26 -5.46 5.84
C VAL A 46 -0.04 -5.83 6.64
N ILE A 47 1.12 -5.33 6.22
CA ILE A 47 2.44 -5.69 6.73
C ILE A 47 3.04 -4.52 7.49
N GLY A 48 3.30 -4.69 8.78
CA GLY A 48 4.00 -3.71 9.62
C GLY A 48 3.13 -2.57 10.16
N ALA A 49 1.79 -2.72 10.17
CA ALA A 49 0.89 -1.67 10.67
C ALA A 49 1.10 -1.34 12.16
N GLU A 50 1.55 -2.31 12.95
CA GLU A 50 1.90 -2.13 14.37
C GLU A 50 2.97 -1.06 14.60
N ARG A 51 3.77 -0.74 13.59
CA ARG A 51 4.79 0.32 13.64
C ARG A 51 4.18 1.71 13.83
N GLY A 52 2.91 1.91 13.43
CA GLY A 52 2.16 3.12 13.69
C GLY A 52 1.68 3.28 15.14
N GLU A 53 1.93 2.31 16.01
CA GLU A 53 1.44 2.31 17.40
C GLU A 53 2.54 2.63 18.41
N ALA A 54 2.15 3.34 19.47
CA ALA A 54 3.05 3.61 20.58
C ALA A 54 3.53 2.30 21.25
N GLY A 55 4.74 2.31 21.80
CA GLY A 55 5.33 1.15 22.48
C GLY A 55 6.03 0.15 21.57
N GLN A 56 6.15 0.42 20.29
CA GLN A 56 6.91 -0.44 19.34
C GLN A 56 8.41 -0.12 19.29
N PHE A 57 8.83 0.95 19.96
CA PHE A 57 10.24 1.34 19.97
C PHE A 57 11.16 0.25 20.51
N GLY A 58 12.27 0.03 19.82
CA GLY A 58 13.28 -0.97 20.19
C GLY A 58 12.96 -2.41 19.82
N LYS A 59 11.81 -2.69 19.24
CA LYS A 59 11.51 -4.02 18.69
C LYS A 59 12.26 -4.24 17.38
N VAL A 60 12.88 -5.40 17.26
CA VAL A 60 13.57 -5.82 16.03
C VAL A 60 12.54 -6.35 15.05
N ALA A 61 12.43 -5.69 13.90
CA ALA A 61 11.52 -6.09 12.83
C ALA A 61 12.22 -6.02 11.48
N LEU A 62 11.78 -6.85 10.53
CA LEU A 62 12.17 -6.70 9.13
C LEU A 62 11.42 -5.51 8.51
N ASP A 63 12.02 -4.91 7.48
CA ASP A 63 11.34 -3.85 6.73
C ASP A 63 10.10 -4.41 6.01
N PRO A 64 8.91 -3.79 6.18
CA PRO A 64 7.67 -4.28 5.58
C PRO A 64 7.71 -4.42 4.05
N SER A 65 8.46 -3.56 3.36
CA SER A 65 8.60 -3.64 1.90
C SER A 65 9.45 -4.83 1.45
N LEU A 66 10.43 -5.25 2.26
CA LEU A 66 11.20 -6.47 2.00
C LEU A 66 10.34 -7.70 2.24
N ILE A 67 9.56 -7.73 3.31
CA ILE A 67 8.58 -8.81 3.55
C ILE A 67 7.62 -8.90 2.37
N ALA A 68 7.06 -7.77 1.90
CA ALA A 68 6.18 -7.72 0.75
C ALA A 68 6.84 -8.24 -0.53
N THR A 69 8.14 -7.99 -0.73
CA THR A 69 8.90 -8.50 -1.88
C THR A 69 8.98 -10.03 -1.87
N PHE A 70 9.28 -10.63 -0.73
CA PHE A 70 9.26 -12.09 -0.58
C PHE A 70 7.85 -12.66 -0.76
N ALA A 71 6.85 -12.03 -0.16
CA ALA A 71 5.45 -12.42 -0.28
C ALA A 71 4.95 -12.32 -1.72
N ALA A 72 5.37 -11.31 -2.50
CA ALA A 72 5.01 -11.16 -3.91
C ALA A 72 5.43 -12.35 -4.77
N ARG A 73 6.59 -12.94 -4.46
CA ARG A 73 7.07 -14.14 -5.15
C ARG A 73 6.29 -15.40 -4.74
N ALA A 74 5.90 -15.49 -3.46
CA ALA A 74 5.18 -16.66 -2.93
C ALA A 74 3.69 -16.63 -3.29
N SER A 75 3.12 -15.47 -3.66
CA SER A 75 1.70 -15.29 -3.93
C SER A 75 1.41 -15.06 -5.41
N ARG A 76 0.18 -15.43 -5.81
CA ARG A 76 -0.34 -15.11 -7.16
C ARG A 76 -1.48 -14.09 -7.12
N ARG A 77 -2.18 -13.99 -5.99
CA ARG A 77 -3.40 -13.20 -5.86
C ARG A 77 -3.40 -12.25 -4.67
N LEU A 78 -2.78 -12.65 -3.56
CA LEU A 78 -2.81 -11.87 -2.31
C LEU A 78 -2.31 -10.44 -2.55
N GLY A 79 -3.10 -9.44 -2.16
CA GLY A 79 -2.68 -8.05 -2.09
C GLY A 79 -1.69 -7.84 -0.95
N LEU A 80 -0.73 -6.95 -1.13
CA LEU A 80 0.35 -6.69 -0.17
C LEU A 80 0.34 -5.21 0.19
N VAL A 81 -0.18 -4.87 1.35
CA VAL A 81 -0.27 -3.49 1.83
C VAL A 81 0.90 -3.20 2.76
N VAL A 82 1.83 -2.39 2.30
CA VAL A 82 3.04 -2.02 3.04
C VAL A 82 2.75 -0.84 3.95
N ALA A 83 2.94 -0.99 5.25
CA ALA A 83 2.87 0.12 6.19
C ALA A 83 4.22 0.87 6.21
N ALA A 84 4.18 2.17 5.95
CA ALA A 84 5.37 3.02 5.95
C ALA A 84 5.02 4.49 6.23
N ALA A 85 5.91 5.20 6.93
CA ALA A 85 5.78 6.61 7.21
C ALA A 85 6.71 7.45 6.31
N GLY A 86 6.16 8.51 5.73
CA GLY A 86 6.89 9.40 4.82
C GLY A 86 8.11 10.08 5.46
N HIS A 87 8.04 10.39 6.76
CA HIS A 87 9.13 11.03 7.49
C HIS A 87 10.38 10.13 7.70
N ARG A 88 10.25 8.81 7.56
CA ARG A 88 11.37 7.86 7.67
C ARG A 88 12.09 7.68 6.37
N ASP A 89 11.34 7.63 5.29
CA ASP A 89 11.86 7.49 3.94
C ASP A 89 11.50 8.73 3.15
N HIS A 90 12.48 9.45 2.68
CA HIS A 90 12.21 10.55 1.75
C HIS A 90 11.19 10.09 0.68
N PRO A 91 10.13 10.87 0.39
CA PRO A 91 9.03 10.44 -0.50
C PRO A 91 9.51 9.87 -1.85
N TYR A 92 10.62 10.35 -2.37
CA TYR A 92 11.24 9.80 -3.58
C TYR A 92 11.67 8.33 -3.40
N ASN A 93 12.35 8.02 -2.29
CA ASN A 93 12.80 6.65 -2.02
C ASN A 93 11.63 5.72 -1.71
N LEU A 94 10.65 6.21 -0.97
CA LEU A 94 9.42 5.47 -0.68
C LEU A 94 8.63 5.18 -1.96
N ALA A 95 8.41 6.18 -2.82
CA ALA A 95 7.74 6.03 -4.10
C ALA A 95 8.41 4.97 -4.97
N ARG A 96 9.74 5.07 -5.12
CA ARG A 96 10.54 4.12 -5.91
C ARG A 96 10.46 2.70 -5.38
N ARG A 97 10.57 2.53 -4.06
CA ARG A 97 10.53 1.22 -3.41
C ARG A 97 9.18 0.56 -3.58
N LEU A 98 8.09 1.26 -3.26
CA LEU A 98 6.74 0.72 -3.35
C LEU A 98 6.38 0.32 -4.78
N ILE A 99 6.69 1.15 -5.77
CA ILE A 99 6.38 0.83 -7.17
C ILE A 99 7.25 -0.32 -7.70
N SER A 100 8.49 -0.45 -7.23
CA SER A 100 9.35 -1.59 -7.58
C SER A 100 8.79 -2.91 -7.04
N VAL A 101 8.27 -2.90 -5.80
CA VAL A 101 7.57 -4.07 -5.24
C VAL A 101 6.28 -4.36 -6.00
N ASP A 102 5.57 -3.31 -6.45
CA ASP A 102 4.34 -3.46 -7.22
C ASP A 102 4.58 -4.12 -8.60
N HIS A 103 5.64 -3.73 -9.28
CA HIS A 103 6.06 -4.43 -10.52
C HIS A 103 6.35 -5.91 -10.25
N ALA A 104 7.08 -6.24 -9.19
CA ALA A 104 7.33 -7.63 -8.80
C ALA A 104 6.04 -8.38 -8.43
N ALA A 105 5.09 -7.67 -7.82
CA ALA A 105 3.79 -8.19 -7.43
C ALA A 105 2.73 -8.10 -8.54
N ARG A 106 3.06 -7.55 -9.73
CA ARG A 106 2.15 -7.41 -10.87
C ARG A 106 0.85 -6.68 -10.52
N GLY A 107 0.96 -5.48 -9.93
CA GLY A 107 -0.18 -4.63 -9.61
C GLY A 107 -0.95 -5.04 -8.35
N ARG A 108 -0.29 -5.63 -7.36
CA ARG A 108 -0.95 -6.09 -6.14
C ARG A 108 -0.46 -5.43 -4.85
N VAL A 109 0.31 -4.33 -4.96
CA VAL A 109 0.79 -3.59 -3.80
C VAL A 109 -0.12 -2.41 -3.49
N GLY A 110 -0.25 -2.13 -2.20
CA GLY A 110 -0.83 -0.92 -1.66
C GLY A 110 0.04 -0.33 -0.55
N TRP A 111 -0.30 0.85 -0.10
CA TRP A 111 0.43 1.57 0.93
C TRP A 111 -0.50 1.98 2.08
N LEU A 112 -0.21 1.51 3.29
CA LEU A 112 -0.77 2.10 4.51
C LEU A 112 0.17 3.24 4.94
N ALA A 113 -0.24 4.48 4.68
CA ALA A 113 0.53 5.65 5.03
C ALA A 113 0.37 5.95 6.53
N LEU A 114 1.45 5.74 7.27
CA LEU A 114 1.52 6.00 8.71
C LEU A 114 1.92 7.45 8.95
N ASP A 115 1.27 8.10 9.91
CA ASP A 115 1.65 9.45 10.35
C ASP A 115 2.95 9.41 11.16
N PHE A 116 3.20 8.31 11.85
CA PHE A 116 4.41 8.09 12.63
C PHE A 116 4.85 6.62 12.59
N ASP A 117 6.16 6.37 12.52
CA ASP A 117 6.74 5.02 12.66
C ASP A 117 7.44 4.89 14.01
N HIS A 118 6.74 4.38 15.00
CA HIS A 118 7.26 4.18 16.35
C HIS A 118 8.36 3.12 16.41
N GLY A 119 8.38 2.16 15.49
CA GLY A 119 9.41 1.11 15.44
C GLY A 119 10.80 1.65 15.12
N THR A 120 10.87 2.77 14.40
CA THR A 120 12.13 3.36 13.92
C THR A 120 12.27 4.84 14.24
N ALA A 121 11.44 5.36 15.15
CA ALA A 121 11.39 6.78 15.49
C ALA A 121 12.72 7.35 15.99
N LEU A 122 13.51 6.58 16.73
CA LEU A 122 14.79 7.01 17.28
C LEU A 122 14.74 8.39 17.95
N ASN A 123 13.65 8.66 18.71
CA ASN A 123 13.34 9.96 19.31
C ASN A 123 13.14 11.10 18.28
N ALA A 124 12.80 10.80 17.05
CA ALA A 124 12.46 11.82 16.07
C ALA A 124 11.20 12.58 16.53
N VAL A 125 11.30 13.90 16.58
CA VAL A 125 10.19 14.80 16.90
C VAL A 125 9.71 15.58 15.68
N SER A 126 10.48 15.51 14.59
CA SER A 126 10.20 16.17 13.32
C SER A 126 10.70 15.32 12.15
N ASP A 127 10.23 15.65 10.96
CA ASP A 127 10.73 15.06 9.72
C ASP A 127 12.20 15.44 9.48
N THR A 128 13.03 14.46 9.27
CA THR A 128 14.49 14.63 9.09
C THR A 128 14.85 15.43 7.83
N TRP A 129 13.97 15.42 6.83
CA TRP A 129 14.22 16.02 5.51
C TRP A 129 13.75 17.46 5.42
N THR A 130 12.66 17.78 6.12
CA THR A 130 11.99 19.08 6.04
C THR A 130 12.04 19.87 7.35
N GLY A 131 12.26 19.19 8.48
CA GLY A 131 12.16 19.76 9.81
C GLY A 131 10.71 20.02 10.27
N ALA A 132 9.71 19.62 9.48
CA ALA A 132 8.30 19.80 9.80
C ALA A 132 7.85 18.89 10.94
N ASP A 133 6.84 19.32 11.68
CA ASP A 133 6.19 18.51 12.69
C ASP A 133 5.51 17.29 12.07
N LEU A 134 5.56 16.15 12.77
CA LEU A 134 4.95 14.89 12.31
C LEU A 134 3.45 14.91 12.58
N THR A 135 2.71 15.41 11.61
CA THR A 135 1.25 15.56 11.65
C THR A 135 0.58 14.81 10.52
N ALA A 136 -0.74 14.64 10.59
CA ALA A 136 -1.53 14.06 9.52
C ALA A 136 -1.46 14.90 8.22
N ASP A 137 -1.35 16.23 8.34
CA ASP A 137 -1.20 17.13 7.19
C ASP A 137 0.16 16.94 6.51
N HIS A 138 1.24 16.81 7.30
CA HIS A 138 2.57 16.52 6.77
C HIS A 138 2.61 15.14 6.07
N THR A 139 1.89 14.14 6.59
CA THR A 139 1.70 12.87 5.89
C THR A 139 0.94 13.05 4.58
N ALA A 140 -0.06 13.95 4.53
CA ALA A 140 -0.77 14.25 3.27
C ALA A 140 0.16 14.86 2.22
N ASP A 141 1.11 15.70 2.63
CA ASP A 141 2.15 16.22 1.73
C ASP A 141 3.02 15.09 1.17
N ALA A 142 3.45 14.15 2.02
CA ALA A 142 4.21 12.97 1.61
C ALA A 142 3.41 12.11 0.63
N VAL A 143 2.12 11.89 0.89
CA VAL A 143 1.23 11.13 -0.01
C VAL A 143 1.11 11.83 -1.36
N THR A 144 0.92 13.14 -1.36
CA THR A 144 0.84 13.95 -2.59
C THR A 144 2.14 13.87 -3.39
N ALA A 145 3.29 13.97 -2.71
CA ALA A 145 4.59 13.86 -3.35
C ALA A 145 4.81 12.47 -3.98
N VAL A 146 4.49 11.40 -3.25
CA VAL A 146 4.62 10.02 -3.72
C VAL A 146 3.71 9.77 -4.93
N ARG A 147 2.45 10.21 -4.89
CA ARG A 147 1.51 10.07 -6.03
C ARG A 147 2.00 10.83 -7.25
N THR A 148 2.49 12.06 -7.08
CA THR A 148 3.04 12.85 -8.18
C THR A 148 4.22 12.12 -8.82
N LEU A 149 5.14 11.58 -8.01
CA LEU A 149 6.31 10.84 -8.49
C LEU A 149 5.92 9.59 -9.29
N TRP A 150 4.94 8.80 -8.86
CA TRP A 150 4.47 7.62 -9.60
C TRP A 150 4.00 7.92 -11.02
N ARG A 151 3.60 9.16 -11.29
CA ARG A 151 3.02 9.61 -12.57
C ARG A 151 4.02 10.30 -13.49
N THR A 152 5.25 10.57 -13.01
CA THR A 152 6.30 11.27 -13.77
C THR A 152 6.88 10.45 -14.91
N TRP A 153 6.79 9.14 -14.83
CA TRP A 153 7.21 8.20 -15.87
C TRP A 153 6.06 7.22 -16.18
N PRO A 154 5.15 7.61 -17.08
CA PRO A 154 4.01 6.75 -17.41
C PRO A 154 4.42 5.37 -17.94
N LEU A 155 3.73 4.31 -17.49
CA LEU A 155 4.05 2.93 -17.91
C LEU A 155 3.96 2.76 -19.43
N GLU A 156 2.99 3.42 -20.06
CA GLU A 156 2.76 3.38 -21.50
C GLU A 156 3.85 4.07 -22.32
N SER A 157 4.78 4.77 -21.68
CA SER A 157 5.99 5.28 -22.35
C SER A 157 7.00 4.19 -22.66
N VAL A 158 6.89 3.02 -21.99
CA VAL A 158 7.71 1.85 -22.27
C VAL A 158 7.14 1.13 -23.51
N VAL A 159 7.62 1.53 -24.68
CA VAL A 159 7.10 1.05 -25.98
C VAL A 159 7.63 -0.35 -26.30
N GLY A 160 8.91 -0.58 -26.07
CA GLY A 160 9.57 -1.88 -26.30
C GLY A 160 9.53 -2.31 -27.79
N ASP A 161 9.49 -1.35 -28.72
CA ASP A 161 9.43 -1.66 -30.15
C ASP A 161 10.80 -2.08 -30.67
N VAL A 162 10.91 -3.35 -31.02
CA VAL A 162 12.13 -3.98 -31.52
C VAL A 162 12.46 -3.50 -32.94
N ASP A 163 11.45 -3.24 -33.76
CA ASP A 163 11.64 -2.93 -35.19
C ASP A 163 12.21 -1.51 -35.36
N SER A 164 11.72 -0.55 -34.60
CA SER A 164 12.25 0.82 -34.59
C SER A 164 13.45 1.02 -33.67
N GLY A 165 13.75 0.04 -32.79
CA GLY A 165 14.74 0.16 -31.73
C GLY A 165 14.36 1.13 -30.62
N VAL A 166 13.11 1.58 -30.56
CA VAL A 166 12.60 2.49 -29.51
C VAL A 166 12.15 1.67 -28.31
N PHE A 167 12.90 1.74 -27.22
CA PHE A 167 12.52 1.09 -25.97
C PHE A 167 11.57 1.93 -25.15
N VAL A 168 11.81 3.24 -25.05
CA VAL A 168 11.02 4.19 -24.24
C VAL A 168 10.78 5.47 -25.03
N ASP A 169 9.54 5.95 -25.02
CA ASP A 169 9.21 7.30 -25.45
C ASP A 169 9.56 8.31 -24.35
N VAL A 170 10.78 8.81 -24.39
CA VAL A 170 11.32 9.74 -23.39
C VAL A 170 10.59 11.09 -23.36
N THR A 171 9.86 11.43 -24.41
CA THR A 171 9.10 12.70 -24.46
C THR A 171 7.93 12.72 -23.49
N ARG A 172 7.50 11.56 -23.00
CA ARG A 172 6.43 11.40 -22.01
C ARG A 172 6.92 11.49 -20.56
N ILE A 173 8.23 11.44 -20.33
CA ILE A 173 8.82 11.53 -19.00
C ILE A 173 8.93 12.99 -18.59
N ARG A 174 8.35 13.34 -17.44
CA ARG A 174 8.25 14.71 -16.94
C ARG A 174 8.87 14.84 -15.56
N ARG A 175 9.39 16.02 -15.23
CA ARG A 175 9.83 16.35 -13.88
C ARG A 175 8.61 16.47 -12.95
N ALA A 176 8.80 16.11 -11.69
CA ALA A 176 7.77 16.31 -10.67
C ALA A 176 7.68 17.78 -10.22
N ASP A 177 8.82 18.43 -10.10
CA ASP A 177 9.00 19.82 -9.64
C ASP A 177 8.13 20.14 -8.39
N ILE A 178 8.13 19.23 -7.42
CA ILE A 178 7.39 19.37 -6.16
C ILE A 178 8.08 20.43 -5.31
N ALA A 179 7.31 21.41 -4.83
CA ALA A 179 7.82 22.53 -4.02
C ALA A 179 7.02 22.74 -2.71
N HIS A 180 5.96 21.95 -2.45
CA HIS A 180 5.16 22.04 -1.25
C HIS A 180 5.38 20.81 -0.37
N GLY A 181 5.55 21.00 0.92
CA GLY A 181 5.86 19.96 1.89
C GLY A 181 7.26 19.38 1.72
N TYR A 182 7.64 19.05 0.50
CA TYR A 182 8.95 18.51 0.12
C TYR A 182 9.49 19.24 -1.12
N ALA A 183 10.81 19.26 -1.29
CA ALA A 183 11.48 19.80 -2.47
C ALA A 183 12.05 18.66 -3.32
N ILE A 184 11.32 18.25 -4.36
CA ILE A 184 11.68 17.09 -5.18
C ILE A 184 11.57 17.41 -6.66
N ALA A 185 12.67 17.33 -7.38
CA ALA A 185 12.71 17.59 -8.82
C ALA A 185 12.09 16.44 -9.65
N GLY A 186 12.29 15.19 -9.26
CA GLY A 186 11.94 14.04 -10.09
C GLY A 186 12.70 14.00 -11.42
N PRO A 187 12.31 13.15 -12.36
CA PRO A 187 11.26 12.14 -12.28
C PRO A 187 11.61 10.99 -11.36
N LEU A 188 10.66 10.10 -11.14
CA LEU A 188 10.99 8.79 -10.59
C LEU A 188 11.81 8.01 -11.61
N ASN A 189 12.73 7.15 -11.14
CA ASN A 189 13.58 6.33 -12.03
C ASN A 189 13.04 4.91 -12.26
N VAL A 190 11.74 4.73 -12.07
CA VAL A 190 10.98 3.49 -12.32
C VAL A 190 9.68 3.88 -12.99
N PRO A 191 9.23 3.17 -14.04
CA PRO A 191 7.94 3.42 -14.67
C PRO A 191 6.76 3.26 -13.71
N GLY A 192 5.66 3.90 -14.00
CA GLY A 192 4.41 3.84 -13.27
C GLY A 192 3.85 2.42 -13.14
N SER A 193 2.86 2.26 -12.27
CA SER A 193 2.18 0.99 -12.01
C SER A 193 1.15 0.67 -13.09
N VAL A 194 0.90 -0.63 -13.30
CA VAL A 194 -0.27 -1.12 -14.04
C VAL A 194 -1.60 -0.75 -13.37
N GLN A 195 -1.59 -0.36 -12.09
CA GLN A 195 -2.74 0.14 -11.35
C GLN A 195 -3.02 1.63 -11.59
N GLY A 196 -2.17 2.33 -12.34
CA GLY A 196 -2.06 3.78 -12.35
C GLY A 196 -1.36 4.28 -11.08
N ASP A 197 -2.08 4.36 -9.96
CA ASP A 197 -1.51 4.58 -8.62
C ASP A 197 -1.76 3.36 -7.73
N LEU A 198 -0.87 3.11 -6.77
CA LEU A 198 -1.12 2.11 -5.74
C LEU A 198 -2.27 2.59 -4.84
N PRO A 199 -3.18 1.68 -4.39
CA PRO A 199 -4.15 2.04 -3.36
C PRO A 199 -3.48 2.52 -2.08
N ILE A 200 -4.01 3.59 -1.48
CA ILE A 200 -3.48 4.18 -0.25
C ILE A 200 -4.53 4.11 0.85
N TRP A 201 -4.16 3.48 1.95
CA TRP A 201 -4.92 3.48 3.21
C TRP A 201 -4.35 4.53 4.15
N ARG A 202 -5.22 5.22 4.86
CA ARG A 202 -4.86 6.09 5.98
C ARG A 202 -5.84 5.91 7.14
N HIS A 203 -5.38 6.15 8.35
CA HIS A 203 -6.27 6.17 9.52
C HIS A 203 -7.18 7.40 9.47
N ALA A 204 -8.47 7.22 9.77
CA ALA A 204 -9.51 8.24 9.78
C ALA A 204 -9.68 9.01 8.43
N ASP A 205 -10.21 10.24 8.49
CA ASP A 205 -10.51 11.10 7.33
C ASP A 205 -9.30 11.82 6.73
N ALA A 206 -8.17 11.17 6.72
CA ALA A 206 -6.95 11.81 6.27
C ALA A 206 -6.96 12.11 4.76
N LEU A 207 -6.53 13.31 4.40
CA LEU A 207 -6.40 13.74 3.00
C LEU A 207 -5.52 12.79 2.19
N GLY A 208 -5.92 12.53 0.96
CA GLY A 208 -5.14 11.72 0.02
C GLY A 208 -5.34 10.21 0.13
N ALA A 209 -6.18 9.71 1.03
CA ALA A 209 -6.52 8.29 1.11
C ALA A 209 -7.44 7.85 -0.04
N ASP A 210 -7.26 6.62 -0.53
CA ASP A 210 -8.25 5.90 -1.32
C ASP A 210 -9.24 5.15 -0.41
N LEU A 211 -8.76 4.75 0.79
CA LEU A 211 -9.49 4.00 1.80
C LEU A 211 -9.18 4.55 3.20
N ALA A 212 -10.22 4.87 3.95
CA ALA A 212 -10.09 5.25 5.36
C ALA A 212 -10.11 4.01 6.25
N VAL A 213 -9.14 3.89 7.16
CA VAL A 213 -9.14 2.83 8.19
C VAL A 213 -9.65 3.41 9.49
N ILE A 214 -10.71 2.83 10.03
CA ILE A 214 -11.27 3.19 11.34
C ILE A 214 -11.27 1.97 12.26
N GLU A 215 -11.22 2.18 13.57
CA GLU A 215 -11.42 1.09 14.53
C GLU A 215 -12.90 0.70 14.60
N ASP A 216 -13.14 -0.55 14.96
CA ASP A 216 -14.51 -1.02 15.20
C ASP A 216 -15.17 -0.27 16.36
N GLY A 217 -16.30 0.38 16.07
CA GLY A 217 -17.03 1.23 17.01
C GLY A 217 -16.76 2.73 16.86
N ASP A 218 -15.75 3.12 16.08
CA ASP A 218 -15.53 4.52 15.77
C ASP A 218 -16.60 5.08 14.84
N PRO A 219 -16.92 6.38 14.94
CA PRO A 219 -17.84 7.01 14.02
C PRO A 219 -17.24 7.04 12.60
N VAL A 220 -18.09 6.78 11.62
CA VAL A 220 -17.73 6.95 10.21
C VAL A 220 -17.87 8.43 9.87
N THR A 221 -16.76 9.05 9.55
CA THR A 221 -16.68 10.44 9.11
C THR A 221 -16.10 10.48 7.69
N GLY A 222 -16.43 11.52 6.91
CA GLY A 222 -15.90 11.72 5.56
C GLY A 222 -16.57 10.93 4.45
N GLY A 223 -16.01 11.08 3.22
CA GLY A 223 -16.58 10.54 1.97
C GLY A 223 -15.78 9.40 1.33
N ALA A 224 -14.62 9.04 1.89
CA ALA A 224 -13.83 7.92 1.37
C ALA A 224 -14.48 6.57 1.73
N PRO A 225 -14.28 5.53 0.90
CA PRO A 225 -14.63 4.16 1.27
C PRO A 225 -13.91 3.75 2.57
N VAL A 226 -14.64 3.07 3.46
CA VAL A 226 -14.15 2.74 4.81
C VAL A 226 -13.79 1.26 4.90
N VAL A 227 -12.65 0.99 5.51
CA VAL A 227 -12.24 -0.32 6.00
C VAL A 227 -12.26 -0.30 7.52
N VAL A 228 -13.07 -1.16 8.13
CA VAL A 228 -13.19 -1.23 9.58
C VAL A 228 -12.18 -2.23 10.13
N ARG A 229 -11.28 -1.78 11.00
CA ARG A 229 -10.32 -2.63 11.67
C ARG A 229 -10.93 -3.26 12.91
N VAL A 230 -10.97 -4.59 12.93
CA VAL A 230 -11.46 -5.39 14.05
C VAL A 230 -10.28 -6.04 14.76
N ARG A 231 -10.09 -5.72 16.02
CA ARG A 231 -9.11 -6.40 16.86
C ARG A 231 -9.73 -7.73 17.31
N ALA A 232 -9.29 -8.80 16.68
CA ALA A 232 -9.86 -10.11 16.89
C ALA A 232 -9.57 -10.64 18.29
N ALA A 233 -10.58 -10.63 19.12
CA ALA A 233 -10.60 -11.46 20.31
C ALA A 233 -11.76 -12.47 20.21
N GLU A 234 -13.00 -12.11 20.45
CA GLU A 234 -14.04 -13.13 20.67
C GLU A 234 -15.31 -12.97 19.79
N VAL A 235 -15.47 -11.89 19.05
CA VAL A 235 -16.77 -11.53 18.45
C VAL A 235 -16.68 -11.10 16.98
N ILE A 236 -15.81 -11.75 16.18
CA ILE A 236 -15.64 -11.39 14.76
C ILE A 236 -16.96 -11.48 14.00
N ASP A 237 -17.76 -12.52 14.21
CA ASP A 237 -19.02 -12.72 13.50
C ASP A 237 -20.01 -11.57 13.70
N ALA A 238 -20.20 -11.13 14.95
CA ALA A 238 -21.08 -10.01 15.26
C ALA A 238 -20.52 -8.67 14.74
N ALA A 239 -19.20 -8.50 14.74
CA ALA A 239 -18.56 -7.35 14.14
C ALA A 239 -18.80 -7.30 12.62
N LEU A 240 -18.62 -8.40 11.91
CA LEU A 240 -18.86 -8.49 10.46
C LEU A 240 -20.32 -8.14 10.10
N GLU A 241 -21.30 -8.64 10.87
CA GLU A 241 -22.71 -8.30 10.66
C GLU A 241 -22.99 -6.81 10.85
N ARG A 242 -22.40 -6.22 11.87
CA ARG A 242 -22.53 -4.78 12.14
C ARG A 242 -21.90 -3.95 11.04
N ILE A 243 -20.67 -4.28 10.64
CA ILE A 243 -19.91 -3.58 9.62
C ILE A 243 -20.62 -3.65 8.26
N ALA A 244 -21.16 -4.81 7.90
CA ALA A 244 -21.89 -4.98 6.65
C ALA A 244 -23.15 -4.09 6.53
N ARG A 245 -23.63 -3.50 7.64
CA ARG A 245 -24.74 -2.53 7.65
C ARG A 245 -24.28 -1.07 7.49
N ILE A 246 -22.97 -0.81 7.53
CA ILE A 246 -22.42 0.53 7.35
C ILE A 246 -22.35 0.81 5.84
N PRO A 247 -23.07 1.81 5.29
CA PRO A 247 -23.16 2.02 3.83
C PRO A 247 -21.82 2.30 3.15
N SER A 248 -20.92 2.99 3.83
CA SER A 248 -19.58 3.34 3.32
C SER A 248 -18.52 2.27 3.59
N ALA A 249 -18.82 1.23 4.38
CA ALA A 249 -17.89 0.13 4.60
C ALA A 249 -17.74 -0.70 3.33
N THR A 250 -16.51 -0.81 2.85
CA THR A 250 -16.14 -1.60 1.68
C THR A 250 -15.28 -2.80 2.05
N GLY A 251 -14.76 -2.82 3.27
CA GLY A 251 -13.92 -3.91 3.75
C GLY A 251 -13.82 -3.99 5.26
N VAL A 252 -13.28 -5.10 5.70
CA VAL A 252 -12.87 -5.37 7.07
C VAL A 252 -11.38 -5.70 7.10
N LEU A 253 -10.67 -5.19 8.09
CA LEU A 253 -9.28 -5.52 8.38
C LEU A 253 -9.22 -6.27 9.71
N LEU A 254 -9.01 -7.57 9.66
CA LEU A 254 -8.89 -8.41 10.85
C LEU A 254 -7.47 -8.35 11.38
N ARG A 255 -7.30 -7.79 12.58
CA ARG A 255 -6.04 -7.79 13.29
C ARG A 255 -5.98 -9.00 14.22
N VAL A 256 -5.09 -9.93 13.92
CA VAL A 256 -5.00 -11.23 14.56
C VAL A 256 -3.58 -11.52 15.06
N THR A 257 -3.47 -12.36 16.09
CA THR A 257 -2.19 -12.99 16.47
C THR A 257 -2.05 -14.36 15.79
N PRO A 258 -0.85 -14.93 15.67
CA PRO A 258 -0.65 -16.26 15.11
C PRO A 258 -1.51 -17.34 15.77
N GLY A 259 -1.73 -17.25 17.10
CA GLY A 259 -2.50 -18.25 17.84
C GLY A 259 -4.00 -18.31 17.51
N ILE A 260 -4.56 -17.22 16.94
CA ILE A 260 -5.97 -17.20 16.53
C ILE A 260 -6.15 -17.18 15.00
N LEU A 261 -5.07 -16.96 14.25
CA LEU A 261 -5.11 -16.87 12.79
C LEU A 261 -5.75 -18.11 12.17
N GLU A 262 -5.34 -19.31 12.57
CA GLU A 262 -5.90 -20.57 12.05
C GLU A 262 -7.40 -20.65 12.22
N ARG A 263 -7.88 -20.42 13.44
CA ARG A 263 -9.30 -20.41 13.72
C ARG A 263 -10.07 -19.40 12.84
N VAL A 264 -9.48 -18.22 12.64
CA VAL A 264 -10.08 -17.18 11.79
C VAL A 264 -10.17 -17.66 10.35
N LEU A 265 -9.09 -18.19 9.79
CA LEU A 265 -9.04 -18.62 8.39
C LEU A 265 -9.90 -19.86 8.13
N ASP A 266 -9.93 -20.83 9.05
CA ASP A 266 -10.57 -22.13 8.84
C ASP A 266 -12.04 -22.16 9.22
N LEU A 267 -12.47 -21.29 10.14
CA LEU A 267 -13.85 -21.31 10.63
C LEU A 267 -14.60 -20.00 10.34
N VAL A 268 -14.02 -18.84 10.72
CA VAL A 268 -14.75 -17.57 10.64
C VAL A 268 -14.92 -17.12 9.19
N VAL A 269 -13.83 -17.14 8.40
CA VAL A 269 -13.88 -16.68 7.02
C VAL A 269 -14.85 -17.51 6.15
N PRO A 270 -14.82 -18.86 6.15
CA PRO A 270 -15.79 -19.66 5.41
C PRO A 270 -17.24 -19.42 5.84
N ALA A 271 -17.49 -19.34 7.16
CA ALA A 271 -18.83 -19.07 7.68
C ALA A 271 -19.36 -17.70 7.26
N ALA A 272 -18.50 -16.65 7.30
CA ALA A 272 -18.87 -15.31 6.88
C ALA A 272 -19.15 -15.22 5.36
N ARG A 273 -18.40 -15.96 4.53
CA ARG A 273 -18.68 -16.07 3.09
C ARG A 273 -20.00 -16.79 2.82
N ALA A 274 -20.23 -17.92 3.45
CA ALA A 274 -21.48 -18.65 3.29
C ALA A 274 -22.72 -17.80 3.61
N ARG A 275 -22.56 -16.79 4.46
CA ARG A 275 -23.59 -15.80 4.81
C ARG A 275 -23.61 -14.56 3.91
N GLY A 276 -22.72 -14.46 2.94
CA GLY A 276 -22.62 -13.32 2.03
C GLY A 276 -22.08 -12.04 2.67
N LEU A 277 -21.43 -12.12 3.82
CA LEU A 277 -20.82 -10.97 4.50
C LEU A 277 -19.48 -10.60 3.89
N LEU A 278 -18.70 -11.59 3.47
CA LEU A 278 -17.44 -11.42 2.76
C LEU A 278 -17.58 -11.77 1.29
N GLY A 279 -16.90 -11.01 0.43
CA GLY A 279 -16.86 -11.28 -1.01
C GLY A 279 -15.99 -12.47 -1.37
N GLU A 280 -16.24 -13.04 -2.56
CA GLU A 280 -15.31 -14.00 -3.15
C GLU A 280 -14.03 -13.27 -3.61
N PRO A 281 -12.89 -13.96 -3.49
CA PRO A 281 -11.61 -13.36 -3.89
C PRO A 281 -11.60 -13.01 -5.38
N GLY A 282 -11.39 -11.73 -5.68
CA GLY A 282 -11.32 -11.25 -7.04
C GLY A 282 -10.02 -11.58 -7.78
N THR A 283 -10.00 -11.34 -9.09
CA THR A 283 -8.82 -11.36 -9.96
C THR A 283 -8.45 -9.96 -10.40
N GLY A 284 -7.27 -9.77 -10.99
CA GLY A 284 -6.79 -8.46 -11.44
C GLY A 284 -5.92 -7.74 -10.40
N THR A 285 -5.73 -6.45 -10.62
CA THR A 285 -4.93 -5.60 -9.73
C THR A 285 -5.62 -5.42 -8.38
N LEU A 286 -4.85 -5.01 -7.37
CA LEU A 286 -5.43 -4.76 -6.04
C LEU A 286 -6.47 -3.62 -6.09
N ARG A 287 -6.20 -2.57 -6.87
CA ARG A 287 -7.13 -1.44 -7.04
C ARG A 287 -8.47 -1.89 -7.64
N GLU A 288 -8.44 -2.70 -8.71
CA GLU A 288 -9.65 -3.24 -9.34
C GLU A 288 -10.46 -4.10 -8.37
N ARG A 289 -9.81 -5.00 -7.64
CA ARG A 289 -10.46 -5.90 -6.68
C ARG A 289 -11.11 -5.14 -5.52
N LEU A 290 -10.54 -4.03 -5.11
CA LEU A 290 -11.13 -3.15 -4.10
C LEU A 290 -12.24 -2.25 -4.66
N GLY A 291 -12.50 -2.30 -5.97
CA GLY A 291 -13.49 -1.46 -6.62
C GLY A 291 -13.14 0.03 -6.60
N LEU A 292 -11.85 0.34 -6.53
CA LEU A 292 -11.37 1.72 -6.54
C LEU A 292 -11.22 2.23 -7.98
N PRO A 293 -11.60 3.48 -8.25
CA PRO A 293 -11.41 4.06 -9.58
C PRO A 293 -9.91 4.18 -9.89
N VAL A 294 -9.54 3.95 -11.14
CA VAL A 294 -8.19 4.31 -11.60
C VAL A 294 -8.08 5.83 -11.58
N PRO A 295 -7.10 6.42 -10.87
CA PRO A 295 -6.95 7.85 -10.83
C PRO A 295 -6.69 8.40 -12.24
N ALA A 296 -7.28 9.53 -12.56
CA ALA A 296 -6.96 10.22 -13.80
C ALA A 296 -5.45 10.54 -13.84
N THR A 297 -4.81 10.24 -14.95
CA THR A 297 -3.41 10.64 -15.16
C THR A 297 -3.33 12.16 -15.09
N PRO A 298 -2.51 12.77 -14.22
CA PRO A 298 -2.40 14.20 -14.17
C PRO A 298 -1.82 14.70 -15.50
N ASP A 299 -2.28 15.82 -15.94
CA ASP A 299 -1.67 16.51 -17.06
C ASP A 299 -0.35 17.14 -16.59
N LEU A 300 0.73 16.48 -16.90
CA LEU A 300 2.10 16.98 -16.64
C LEU A 300 2.69 17.69 -17.88
N SER A 301 1.89 18.05 -18.87
CA SER A 301 2.38 18.69 -20.09
C SER A 301 3.06 20.04 -19.83
N ALA A 302 2.64 20.77 -18.79
CA ALA A 302 3.27 22.00 -18.33
C ALA A 302 4.59 21.79 -17.58
N HIS A 303 4.88 20.56 -17.13
CA HIS A 303 6.13 20.22 -16.45
C HIS A 303 7.25 20.05 -17.46
N ARG A 304 8.46 20.45 -17.06
CA ARG A 304 9.64 20.35 -17.92
C ARG A 304 9.88 18.89 -18.34
N ALA A 305 10.18 18.71 -19.64
CA ALA A 305 10.69 17.43 -20.12
C ALA A 305 12.02 17.13 -19.42
N VAL A 306 12.26 15.85 -19.12
CA VAL A 306 13.53 15.40 -18.55
C VAL A 306 14.60 15.35 -19.63
N PHE A 307 14.20 14.89 -20.81
CA PHE A 307 15.06 14.81 -21.99
C PHE A 307 14.56 15.82 -23.00
N GLU A 308 15.39 16.81 -23.31
CA GLU A 308 15.14 17.68 -24.46
C GLU A 308 15.34 16.84 -25.72
N SER A 309 14.43 16.96 -26.69
CA SER A 309 14.69 16.41 -28.01
C SER A 309 15.94 17.08 -28.54
N VAL A 310 17.03 16.33 -28.62
CA VAL A 310 18.22 16.81 -29.34
C VAL A 310 17.77 16.92 -30.79
N ALA A 311 17.44 18.16 -31.22
CA ALA A 311 17.29 18.44 -32.62
C ALA A 311 18.63 18.04 -33.28
N THR A 312 18.58 16.95 -34.06
CA THR A 312 19.75 16.54 -34.83
C THR A 312 20.14 17.73 -35.68
N PRO A 313 21.31 18.35 -35.50
CA PRO A 313 21.73 19.39 -36.42
C PRO A 313 21.78 18.76 -37.79
N GLY A 314 21.02 19.32 -38.72
CA GLY A 314 20.91 18.81 -40.08
C GLY A 314 22.30 18.61 -40.70
N GLY A 315 22.77 17.37 -40.66
CA GLY A 315 23.91 16.92 -41.47
C GLY A 315 23.45 16.87 -42.93
N ARG A 316 23.72 17.93 -43.67
CA ARG A 316 23.86 17.79 -45.12
C ARG A 316 25.22 17.08 -45.37
N LEU A 317 25.16 15.89 -45.93
CA LEU A 317 26.20 15.37 -46.79
C LEU A 317 25.91 15.79 -48.22
#